data_89a001118fc7a924cebb2aba3da31df8
#
_entry.id   89a001118fc7a924cebb2aba3da31df8
#
_cell.length_a   1.000
_cell.length_b   1.000
_cell.length_c   1.000
_cell.angle_alpha   90.00
_cell.angle_beta   90.00
_cell.angle_gamma   90.00
#
_symmetry.space_group_name_H-M   'P 1'
#
loop_
_entity.id
_entity.type
_entity.pdbx_description
1 polymer ?
#
loop_
_entity_poly.entity_id
_entity_poly.type
_entity_poly.pdbx_seq_one_letter_code
_entity_poly.pdbx_strand_id
1 'polypeptide(L)' 'MRHIEVSLMEDGELSIDGQSRPAGNIEIREFEDGEWMGGSYATYDNLVEKVKEALGGHDN' A
#
# COMPACT_ATOMS: atom_id res chain seq x y z
N MET A 1 17.17 -2.18 -2.86
CA MET A 1 16.27 -1.39 -3.73
C MET A 1 14.85 -1.48 -3.23
N ARG A 2 14.16 -0.36 -3.14
CA ARG A 2 12.76 -0.35 -2.69
C ARG A 2 11.82 -0.66 -3.85
N HIS A 3 10.84 -1.50 -3.58
CA HIS A 3 9.76 -1.68 -4.54
C HIS A 3 8.44 -1.82 -3.80
N ILE A 4 7.36 -1.65 -4.52
CA ILE A 4 6.05 -1.81 -3.92
C ILE A 4 5.22 -2.77 -4.77
N GLU A 5 4.23 -3.37 -4.12
CA GLU A 5 3.23 -4.19 -4.80
C GLU A 5 1.87 -3.57 -4.55
N VAL A 6 1.11 -3.39 -5.60
CA VAL A 6 -0.20 -2.75 -5.53
C VAL A 6 -1.23 -3.77 -5.97
N SER A 7 -2.24 -3.99 -5.12
CA SER A 7 -3.28 -4.97 -5.39
C SER A 7 -4.65 -4.38 -5.12
N LEU A 8 -5.61 -4.76 -5.94
CA LEU A 8 -7.01 -4.42 -5.67
C LEU A 8 -7.62 -5.52 -4.83
N MET A 9 -8.16 -5.15 -3.67
CA MET A 9 -8.82 -6.11 -2.80
C MET A 9 -10.31 -6.11 -3.08
N GLU A 10 -10.91 -7.28 -3.03
CA GLU A 10 -12.34 -7.39 -3.24
C GLU A 10 -13.08 -7.26 -1.91
N ASP A 11 -14.37 -7.00 -2.01
CA ASP A 11 -15.21 -6.90 -0.82
C ASP A 11 -15.11 -8.17 0.00
N GLY A 12 -14.96 -8.01 1.30
CA GLY A 12 -14.86 -9.14 2.20
C GLY A 12 -13.47 -9.65 2.44
N GLU A 13 -12.48 -9.17 1.67
CA GLU A 13 -11.11 -9.57 1.91
C GLU A 13 -10.54 -8.84 3.12
N LEU A 14 -9.63 -9.52 3.81
CA LEU A 14 -8.97 -8.92 4.96
C LEU A 14 -7.77 -8.10 4.52
N SER A 15 -7.37 -7.18 5.37
CA SER A 15 -6.21 -6.35 5.13
C SER A 15 -4.92 -7.16 5.30
N ILE A 16 -3.80 -6.50 5.05
CA ILE A 16 -2.46 -7.09 5.17
C ILE A 16 -2.27 -7.76 6.53
N ASP A 17 -2.76 -7.13 7.58
CA ASP A 17 -2.59 -7.62 8.94
C ASP A 17 -3.85 -8.25 9.50
N GLY A 18 -4.79 -8.59 8.64
CA GLY A 18 -6.01 -9.26 9.06
C GLY A 18 -7.12 -8.34 9.53
N GLN A 19 -6.93 -7.04 9.39
CA GLN A 19 -7.90 -6.06 9.83
C GLN A 19 -8.69 -5.51 8.65
N SER A 20 -9.76 -4.78 8.91
CA SER A 20 -10.54 -4.19 7.85
C SER A 20 -9.75 -3.07 7.15
N ARG A 21 -10.18 -2.71 5.96
CA ARG A 21 -9.48 -1.76 5.10
C ARG A 21 -9.99 -0.34 5.35
N PRO A 22 -9.32 0.42 6.22
CA PRO A 22 -9.87 1.71 6.66
C PRO A 22 -9.78 2.83 5.63
N ALA A 23 -8.84 2.76 4.70
CA ALA A 23 -8.57 3.88 3.81
C ALA A 23 -8.86 3.56 2.35
N GLY A 24 -9.47 2.42 2.08
CA GLY A 24 -9.79 2.03 0.72
C GLY A 24 -9.49 0.58 0.47
N ASN A 25 -9.73 0.13 -0.75
CA ASN A 25 -9.54 -1.28 -1.08
C ASN A 25 -8.38 -1.53 -2.04
N ILE A 26 -7.48 -0.59 -2.19
CA ILE A 26 -6.23 -0.80 -2.90
C ILE A 26 -5.15 -0.98 -1.85
N GLU A 27 -4.49 -2.14 -1.86
CA GLU A 27 -3.47 -2.47 -0.89
C GLU A 27 -2.10 -2.18 -1.49
N ILE A 28 -1.25 -1.51 -0.72
CA ILE A 28 0.11 -1.19 -1.15
C ILE A 28 1.06 -1.82 -0.14
N ARG A 29 1.88 -2.75 -0.60
CA ARG A 29 2.89 -3.39 0.22
C ARG A 29 4.26 -2.88 -0.16
N GLU A 30 5.07 -2.56 0.85
CA GLU A 30 6.37 -1.94 0.66
C GLU A 30 7.48 -2.92 1.01
N PHE A 31 8.48 -2.99 0.14
CA PHE A 31 9.61 -3.91 0.32
C PHE A 31 10.93 -3.16 0.13
N GLU A 32 11.93 -3.57 0.88
CA GLU A 32 13.29 -3.06 0.73
C GLU A 32 14.21 -4.26 0.60
N ASP A 33 14.84 -4.37 -0.56
CA ASP A 33 15.76 -5.50 -0.83
C ASP A 33 15.07 -6.86 -0.63
N GLY A 34 13.79 -6.91 -0.99
CA GLY A 34 13.02 -8.15 -0.90
C GLY A 34 12.38 -8.41 0.44
N GLU A 35 12.63 -7.54 1.42
CA GLU A 35 12.09 -7.72 2.76
C GLU A 35 10.88 -6.83 2.96
N TRP A 36 9.81 -7.38 3.52
CA TRP A 36 8.58 -6.63 3.77
C TRP A 36 8.80 -5.58 4.85
N MET A 37 8.45 -4.34 4.53
CA MET A 37 8.66 -3.22 5.45
C MET A 37 7.36 -2.65 5.99
N GLY A 38 6.25 -2.95 5.38
CA GLY A 38 4.98 -2.41 5.83
C GLY A 38 4.01 -2.28 4.70
N GLY A 39 2.89 -1.62 4.98
CA GLY A 39 1.87 -1.45 3.95
C GLY A 39 0.90 -0.35 4.29
N SER A 40 0.09 -0.01 3.29
CA SER A 40 -0.94 1.00 3.45
C SER A 40 -2.07 0.71 2.49
N TYR A 41 -3.11 1.54 2.57
CA TYR A 41 -4.28 1.39 1.73
C TYR A 41 -4.58 2.68 1.01
N ALA A 42 -5.16 2.56 -0.16
CA ALA A 42 -5.46 3.73 -0.99
C ALA A 42 -6.81 3.58 -1.64
N THR A 43 -7.33 4.71 -2.10
CA THR A 43 -8.47 4.74 -3.00
C THR A 43 -7.96 5.14 -4.38
N TYR A 44 -8.83 5.07 -5.38
CA TYR A 44 -8.44 5.54 -6.71
C TYR A 44 -8.07 7.01 -6.69
N ASP A 45 -8.74 7.79 -5.84
CA ASP A 45 -8.50 9.23 -5.80
C ASP A 45 -7.13 9.60 -5.26
N ASN A 46 -6.59 8.82 -4.33
CA ASN A 46 -5.32 9.16 -3.71
C ASN A 46 -4.20 8.17 -4.04
N LEU A 47 -4.42 7.30 -5.02
CA LEU A 47 -3.47 6.25 -5.33
C LEU A 47 -2.09 6.79 -5.69
N VAL A 48 -2.04 7.81 -6.53
CA VAL A 48 -0.76 8.36 -6.98
C VAL A 48 0.04 8.90 -5.80
N GLU A 49 -0.63 9.62 -4.91
CA GLU A 49 0.05 10.15 -3.73
C GLU A 49 0.56 9.05 -2.81
N LYS A 50 -0.25 8.01 -2.63
CA LYS A 50 0.15 6.89 -1.78
C LYS A 50 1.33 6.14 -2.37
N VAL A 51 1.37 5.98 -3.68
CA VAL A 51 2.51 5.34 -4.33
C VAL A 51 3.77 6.16 -4.14
N LYS A 52 3.68 7.47 -4.30
CA LYS A 52 4.83 8.34 -4.09
C LYS A 52 5.37 8.24 -2.67
N GLU A 53 4.47 8.23 -1.68
CA GLU A 53 4.89 8.09 -0.29
C GLU A 53 5.57 6.74 -0.06
N ALA A 54 4.99 5.69 -0.61
CA ALA A 54 5.54 4.34 -0.41
C ALA A 54 6.92 4.20 -1.03
N LEU A 55 7.19 4.93 -2.10
CA LEU A 55 8.50 4.91 -2.74
C LEU A 55 9.48 5.92 -2.13
N GLY A 56 9.06 6.61 -1.08
CA GLY A 56 9.96 7.51 -0.36
C GLY A 56 9.97 8.94 -0.85
N GLY A 57 9.00 9.33 -1.66
CA GLY A 57 8.97 10.67 -2.22
C GLY A 57 8.46 11.74 -1.26
N HIS A 58 8.02 11.34 -0.11
CA HIS A 58 7.38 12.25 0.85
C HIS A 58 8.37 13.09 1.65
N ASP A 59 9.61 12.78 1.58
CA ASP A 59 10.62 13.43 2.41
C ASP A 59 11.30 14.62 1.74
N ASN A 60 10.79 15.00 0.61
CA ASN A 60 11.41 16.12 -0.13
C ASN A 60 10.63 17.40 -0.04
#